data_41eb4ddf6854c21fdfab1150171414ac
#
_entry.id   41eb4ddf6854c21fdfab1150171414ac
#
_cell.length_a   1.000
_cell.length_b   1.000
_cell.length_c   1.000
_cell.angle_alpha   90.00
_cell.angle_beta   90.00
_cell.angle_gamma   90.00
#
_symmetry.space_group_name_H-M   'P 1'
#
loop_
_entity.id
_entity.type
_entity.pdbx_description
1 polymer ?
#
loop_
_entity_poly.entity_id
_entity_poly.type
_entity_poly.pdbx_seq_one_letter_code
_entity_poly.pdbx_strand_id
1 'polypeptide(L)'
;MTTGAKPALSIAPTPLSKAAQLRRELTSPELSFLMEAHSGLSAKIVEEAGFRGIWASGLAVSAALGVRDSNEASWTQVLEILEFMSDATTIPILVDGDTGYGNFNNLRRLVKKLCQHDIAGVCIEDKLFPKTNSFIGEAQPLAEIEEFCGKIKAGKDSQLDDDFSLIARIEALIAGWGLDEALRRAEAYHAAGADAILIHSKLATADEILTFKRDWGDRCPVVIVPTMYYETPTETFSRAGISMVIWANHNLRASISAMRDVCRK
;
A
#
# COMPACT_ATOMS: atom_id res chain seq x y z
N MET A 1 12.60 58.84 -22.48
CA MET A 1 13.25 57.55 -22.15
C MET A 1 12.27 56.72 -21.38
N THR A 2 11.55 55.82 -22.04
CA THR A 2 10.58 54.92 -21.42
C THR A 2 11.29 53.64 -21.03
N THR A 3 11.43 53.42 -19.72
CA THR A 3 11.99 52.19 -19.16
C THR A 3 10.90 51.12 -19.25
N GLY A 4 11.03 50.22 -20.23
CA GLY A 4 10.17 49.04 -20.32
C GLY A 4 10.47 48.05 -19.19
N ALA A 5 9.51 47.86 -18.30
CA ALA A 5 9.58 46.77 -17.30
C ALA A 5 9.51 45.44 -18.04
N LYS A 6 10.51 44.57 -17.83
CA LYS A 6 10.46 43.18 -18.28
C LYS A 6 9.30 42.45 -17.57
N PRO A 7 8.48 41.67 -18.30
CA PRO A 7 7.44 40.89 -17.65
C PRO A 7 8.09 39.85 -16.71
N ALA A 8 7.59 39.75 -15.49
CA ALA A 8 7.98 38.73 -14.53
C ALA A 8 7.65 37.34 -15.13
N LEU A 9 8.66 36.47 -15.21
CA LEU A 9 8.48 35.07 -15.58
C LEU A 9 7.57 34.42 -14.54
N SER A 10 6.37 34.06 -14.95
CA SER A 10 5.49 33.20 -14.17
C SER A 10 6.15 31.81 -14.08
N ILE A 11 6.73 31.50 -12.93
CA ILE A 11 7.24 30.16 -12.65
C ILE A 11 6.02 29.27 -12.46
N ALA A 12 5.77 28.34 -13.38
CA ALA A 12 4.77 27.30 -13.19
C ALA A 12 5.04 26.54 -11.87
N PRO A 13 4.02 26.22 -11.07
CA PRO A 13 4.22 25.47 -9.83
C PRO A 13 4.94 24.16 -10.14
N THR A 14 5.95 23.84 -9.35
CA THR A 14 6.66 22.56 -9.45
C THR A 14 5.66 21.42 -9.24
N PRO A 15 5.63 20.40 -10.11
CA PRO A 15 4.77 19.24 -9.90
C PRO A 15 5.06 18.61 -8.53
N LEU A 16 4.00 18.11 -7.86
CA LEU A 16 4.17 17.38 -6.60
C LEU A 16 4.99 16.12 -6.84
N SER A 17 5.88 15.77 -5.89
CA SER A 17 6.54 14.46 -5.88
C SER A 17 5.50 13.34 -5.81
N LYS A 18 5.84 12.13 -6.25
CA LYS A 18 4.92 10.97 -6.12
C LYS A 18 4.58 10.70 -4.66
N ALA A 19 5.51 10.90 -3.74
CA ALA A 19 5.27 10.80 -2.31
C ALA A 19 4.22 11.82 -1.83
N ALA A 20 4.35 13.09 -2.22
CA ALA A 20 3.37 14.14 -1.89
C ALA A 20 1.99 13.87 -2.52
N GLN A 21 1.94 13.29 -3.72
CA GLN A 21 0.69 12.87 -4.34
C GLN A 21 0.00 11.78 -3.52
N LEU A 22 0.72 10.72 -3.10
CA LEU A 22 0.17 9.65 -2.26
C LEU A 22 -0.33 10.18 -0.93
N ARG A 23 0.46 11.02 -0.25
CA ARG A 23 0.06 11.65 1.01
C ARG A 23 -1.22 12.46 0.86
N ARG A 24 -1.36 13.21 -0.21
CA ARG A 24 -2.58 13.95 -0.52
C ARG A 24 -3.79 13.03 -0.69
N GLU A 25 -3.64 11.91 -1.39
CA GLU A 25 -4.72 10.93 -1.57
C GLU A 25 -5.10 10.26 -0.24
N LEU A 26 -4.13 9.92 0.61
CA LEU A 26 -4.36 9.34 1.95
C LEU A 26 -5.11 10.29 2.89
N THR A 27 -4.81 11.59 2.83
CA THR A 27 -5.36 12.60 3.74
C THR A 27 -6.56 13.34 3.14
N SER A 28 -6.97 13.00 1.93
CA SER A 28 -8.16 13.57 1.28
C SER A 28 -9.43 13.21 2.04
N PRO A 29 -10.42 14.11 2.13
CA PRO A 29 -11.76 13.76 2.62
C PRO A 29 -12.54 12.89 1.63
N GLU A 30 -12.11 12.79 0.38
CA GLU A 30 -12.70 11.94 -0.65
C GLU A 30 -12.06 10.55 -0.60
N LEU A 31 -12.87 9.51 -0.81
CA LEU A 31 -12.39 8.13 -0.91
C LEU A 31 -11.51 7.97 -2.15
N SER A 32 -10.27 7.55 -1.95
CA SER A 32 -9.31 7.27 -3.02
C SER A 32 -9.22 5.79 -3.36
N PHE A 33 -8.79 5.50 -4.60
CA PHE A 33 -8.66 4.12 -5.10
C PHE A 33 -7.27 3.88 -5.69
N LEU A 34 -6.63 2.79 -5.24
CA LEU A 34 -5.45 2.25 -5.89
C LEU A 34 -5.81 0.97 -6.64
N MET A 35 -5.28 0.84 -7.86
CA MET A 35 -5.42 -0.38 -8.66
C MET A 35 -4.10 -1.14 -8.68
N GLU A 36 -4.20 -2.46 -8.61
CA GLU A 36 -3.06 -3.37 -8.67
C GLU A 36 -2.30 -3.25 -10.00
N ALA A 37 -0.96 -3.24 -9.87
CA ALA A 37 -0.06 -3.49 -10.97
C ALA A 37 1.15 -4.34 -10.52
N HIS A 38 1.79 -5.03 -11.48
CA HIS A 38 2.89 -5.97 -11.24
C HIS A 38 3.99 -5.89 -12.31
N SER A 39 3.93 -4.90 -13.18
CA SER A 39 4.91 -4.63 -14.23
C SER A 39 4.76 -3.21 -14.76
N GLY A 40 5.77 -2.69 -15.47
CA GLY A 40 5.67 -1.38 -16.10
C GLY A 40 4.48 -1.25 -17.07
N LEU A 41 4.15 -2.31 -17.80
CA LEU A 41 2.97 -2.31 -18.69
C LEU A 41 1.66 -2.22 -17.93
N SER A 42 1.47 -3.03 -16.89
CA SER A 42 0.23 -2.98 -16.10
C SER A 42 0.11 -1.66 -15.33
N ALA A 43 1.23 -1.09 -14.86
CA ALA A 43 1.26 0.23 -14.22
C ALA A 43 0.79 1.34 -15.18
N LYS A 44 1.28 1.32 -16.41
CA LYS A 44 0.87 2.27 -17.46
C LYS A 44 -0.62 2.16 -17.79
N ILE A 45 -1.15 0.95 -17.90
CA ILE A 45 -2.58 0.72 -18.14
C ILE A 45 -3.43 1.27 -16.98
N VAL A 46 -2.98 1.12 -15.73
CA VAL A 46 -3.67 1.68 -14.55
C VAL A 46 -3.72 3.20 -14.63
N GLU A 47 -2.62 3.85 -14.97
CA GLU A 47 -2.58 5.31 -15.13
C GLU A 47 -3.48 5.77 -16.29
N GLU A 48 -3.41 5.12 -17.46
CA GLU A 48 -4.25 5.41 -18.62
C GLU A 48 -5.75 5.24 -18.33
N ALA A 49 -6.10 4.32 -17.42
CA ALA A 49 -7.48 4.13 -16.94
C ALA A 49 -7.97 5.22 -15.98
N GLY A 50 -7.10 6.16 -15.58
CA GLY A 50 -7.45 7.31 -14.77
C GLY A 50 -7.37 7.08 -13.25
N PHE A 51 -6.74 5.99 -12.78
CA PHE A 51 -6.45 5.83 -11.36
C PHE A 51 -5.42 6.86 -10.90
N ARG A 52 -5.60 7.33 -9.65
CA ARG A 52 -4.71 8.33 -9.04
C ARG A 52 -3.49 7.74 -8.34
N GLY A 53 -3.38 6.41 -8.31
CA GLY A 53 -2.25 5.71 -7.72
C GLY A 53 -2.31 4.20 -7.97
N ILE A 54 -1.19 3.57 -7.74
CA ILE A 54 -0.94 2.15 -8.01
C ILE A 54 -0.68 1.42 -6.70
N TRP A 55 -1.26 0.23 -6.57
CA TRP A 55 -0.83 -0.78 -5.62
C TRP A 55 0.10 -1.76 -6.31
N ALA A 56 1.40 -1.71 -5.99
CA ALA A 56 2.35 -2.73 -6.44
C ALA A 56 2.20 -3.96 -5.55
N SER A 57 1.43 -4.93 -6.03
CA SER A 57 1.01 -6.09 -5.25
C SER A 57 2.13 -7.13 -5.15
N GLY A 58 2.53 -7.49 -3.92
CA GLY A 58 3.51 -8.56 -3.66
C GLY A 58 3.06 -9.90 -4.21
N LEU A 59 1.77 -10.25 -4.03
CA LEU A 59 1.18 -11.46 -4.62
C LEU A 59 1.27 -11.46 -6.14
N ALA A 60 0.91 -10.35 -6.79
CA ALA A 60 0.88 -10.30 -8.25
C ALA A 60 2.29 -10.30 -8.86
N VAL A 61 3.24 -9.63 -8.23
CA VAL A 61 4.66 -9.65 -8.60
C VAL A 61 5.23 -11.07 -8.43
N SER A 62 5.00 -11.71 -7.29
CA SER A 62 5.46 -13.09 -7.06
C SER A 62 4.88 -14.06 -8.08
N ALA A 63 3.59 -13.97 -8.37
CA ALA A 63 2.93 -14.81 -9.38
C ALA A 63 3.47 -14.57 -10.80
N ALA A 64 3.75 -13.32 -11.18
CA ALA A 64 4.36 -12.98 -12.47
C ALA A 64 5.80 -13.53 -12.62
N LEU A 65 6.55 -13.60 -11.50
CA LEU A 65 7.86 -14.23 -11.45
C LEU A 65 7.79 -15.77 -11.37
N GLY A 66 6.61 -16.36 -11.19
CA GLY A 66 6.43 -17.81 -11.09
C GLY A 66 6.85 -18.39 -9.74
N VAL A 67 6.89 -17.58 -8.67
CA VAL A 67 7.23 -18.00 -7.31
C VAL A 67 6.04 -17.82 -6.36
N ARG A 68 6.13 -18.38 -5.16
CA ARG A 68 5.07 -18.27 -4.15
C ARG A 68 5.11 -16.89 -3.46
N ASP A 69 3.94 -16.41 -3.06
CA ASP A 69 3.76 -15.21 -2.23
C ASP A 69 4.09 -15.50 -0.76
N SER A 70 5.35 -15.78 -0.49
CA SER A 70 5.90 -16.16 0.81
C SER A 70 7.36 -15.72 0.98
N ASN A 71 7.69 -14.54 0.47
CA ASN A 71 9.03 -13.98 0.42
C ASN A 71 10.05 -14.83 -0.38
N GLU A 72 9.57 -15.64 -1.36
CA GLU A 72 10.46 -16.31 -2.32
C GLU A 72 11.12 -15.32 -3.26
N ALA A 73 10.38 -14.30 -3.73
CA ALA A 73 10.99 -13.15 -4.38
C ALA A 73 11.75 -12.31 -3.35
N SER A 74 13.02 -12.02 -3.64
CA SER A 74 13.80 -11.11 -2.81
C SER A 74 13.30 -9.66 -2.96
N TRP A 75 13.51 -8.83 -1.94
CA TRP A 75 13.17 -7.41 -2.02
C TRP A 75 13.89 -6.69 -3.17
N THR A 76 15.04 -7.18 -3.60
CA THR A 76 15.79 -6.60 -4.74
C THR A 76 15.14 -6.92 -6.08
N GLN A 77 14.59 -8.14 -6.26
CA GLN A 77 13.82 -8.50 -7.44
C GLN A 77 12.50 -7.68 -7.53
N VAL A 78 11.85 -7.47 -6.39
CA VAL A 78 10.68 -6.59 -6.33
C VAL A 78 11.06 -5.15 -6.68
N LEU A 79 12.17 -4.64 -6.16
CA LEU A 79 12.66 -3.28 -6.42
C LEU A 79 12.95 -3.06 -7.92
N GLU A 80 13.56 -4.03 -8.61
CA GLU A 80 13.78 -3.97 -10.06
C GLU A 80 12.48 -3.78 -10.85
N ILE A 81 11.41 -4.49 -10.46
CA ILE A 81 10.09 -4.34 -11.09
C ILE A 81 9.51 -2.95 -10.79
N LEU A 82 9.64 -2.48 -9.54
CA LEU A 82 9.15 -1.17 -9.12
C LEU A 82 9.83 -0.02 -9.88
N GLU A 83 11.12 -0.14 -10.20
CA GLU A 83 11.86 0.82 -11.02
C GLU A 83 11.17 0.99 -12.39
N PHE A 84 10.92 -0.12 -13.11
CA PHE A 84 10.20 -0.08 -14.39
C PHE A 84 8.78 0.48 -14.26
N MET A 85 8.08 0.19 -13.18
CA MET A 85 6.74 0.73 -12.95
C MET A 85 6.80 2.25 -12.70
N SER A 86 7.79 2.70 -11.93
CA SER A 86 8.00 4.11 -11.63
C SER A 86 8.40 4.92 -12.86
N ASP A 87 9.28 4.38 -13.69
CA ASP A 87 9.71 5.03 -14.94
C ASP A 87 8.57 5.14 -15.97
N ALA A 88 7.65 4.17 -15.96
CA ALA A 88 6.53 4.11 -16.90
C ALA A 88 5.36 5.03 -16.54
N THR A 89 5.31 5.60 -15.31
CA THR A 89 4.13 6.31 -14.79
C THR A 89 4.49 7.59 -14.04
N THR A 90 3.53 8.51 -13.94
CA THR A 90 3.67 9.77 -13.18
C THR A 90 2.87 9.76 -11.87
N ILE A 91 1.96 8.79 -11.71
CA ILE A 91 1.14 8.63 -10.50
C ILE A 91 1.90 7.87 -9.40
N PRO A 92 1.53 8.05 -8.12
CA PRO A 92 2.24 7.46 -6.99
C PRO A 92 2.07 5.94 -6.95
N ILE A 93 3.12 5.26 -6.49
CA ILE A 93 3.12 3.81 -6.24
C ILE A 93 3.23 3.58 -4.73
N LEU A 94 2.26 2.86 -4.16
CA LEU A 94 2.31 2.26 -2.84
C LEU A 94 2.67 0.77 -3.01
N VAL A 95 3.78 0.34 -2.44
CA VAL A 95 4.23 -1.05 -2.57
C VAL A 95 3.79 -1.92 -1.39
N ASP A 96 3.39 -3.16 -1.69
CA ASP A 96 3.28 -4.24 -0.71
C ASP A 96 4.69 -4.67 -0.28
N GLY A 97 5.09 -4.23 0.90
CA GLY A 97 6.40 -4.48 1.47
C GLY A 97 6.44 -5.74 2.35
N ASP A 98 5.40 -6.60 2.27
CA ASP A 98 5.28 -7.78 3.10
C ASP A 98 5.51 -7.45 4.60
N THR A 99 6.38 -8.17 5.29
CA THR A 99 6.77 -7.90 6.69
C THR A 99 7.97 -6.94 6.82
N GLY A 100 8.38 -6.28 5.72
CA GLY A 100 9.61 -5.48 5.64
C GLY A 100 10.85 -6.31 5.28
N TYR A 101 10.68 -7.53 4.77
CA TYR A 101 11.71 -8.46 4.28
C TYR A 101 12.79 -8.82 5.31
N GLY A 102 12.43 -8.88 6.57
CA GLY A 102 13.32 -9.27 7.66
C GLY A 102 13.20 -8.38 8.89
N ASN A 103 14.31 -8.00 9.50
CA ASN A 103 14.33 -7.15 10.68
C ASN A 103 14.35 -5.64 10.31
N PHE A 104 14.46 -4.77 11.30
CA PHE A 104 14.48 -3.31 11.13
C PHE A 104 15.60 -2.82 10.19
N ASN A 105 16.76 -3.50 10.11
CA ASN A 105 17.83 -3.11 9.19
C ASN A 105 17.45 -3.36 7.72
N ASN A 106 16.71 -4.44 7.46
CA ASN A 106 16.19 -4.74 6.12
C ASN A 106 15.20 -3.66 5.69
N LEU A 107 14.26 -3.29 6.58
CA LEU A 107 13.27 -2.24 6.29
C LEU A 107 13.94 -0.87 6.08
N ARG A 108 14.91 -0.49 6.90
CA ARG A 108 15.70 0.74 6.70
C ARG A 108 16.32 0.82 5.29
N ARG A 109 16.90 -0.30 4.85
CA ARG A 109 17.51 -0.38 3.52
C ARG A 109 16.46 -0.29 2.43
N LEU A 110 15.34 -1.00 2.60
CA LEU A 110 14.22 -0.99 1.66
C LEU A 110 13.68 0.44 1.48
N VAL A 111 13.30 1.11 2.57
CA VAL A 111 12.74 2.48 2.52
C VAL A 111 13.67 3.45 1.78
N LYS A 112 14.98 3.43 2.09
CA LYS A 112 15.95 4.25 1.36
C LYS A 112 15.95 3.98 -0.14
N LYS A 113 15.85 2.70 -0.52
CA LYS A 113 15.84 2.32 -1.92
C LYS A 113 14.53 2.69 -2.61
N LEU A 114 13.41 2.51 -1.95
CA LEU A 114 12.11 2.94 -2.47
C LEU A 114 12.10 4.46 -2.75
N CYS A 115 12.56 5.27 -1.82
CA CYS A 115 12.68 6.72 -2.04
C CYS A 115 13.61 7.07 -3.21
N GLN A 116 14.74 6.34 -3.37
CA GLN A 116 15.68 6.57 -4.48
C GLN A 116 15.10 6.22 -5.86
N HIS A 117 14.09 5.36 -5.93
CA HIS A 117 13.37 4.96 -7.14
C HIS A 117 12.00 5.66 -7.29
N ASP A 118 11.80 6.76 -6.56
CA ASP A 118 10.61 7.59 -6.64
C ASP A 118 9.30 6.81 -6.33
N ILE A 119 9.40 5.82 -5.43
CA ILE A 119 8.25 5.09 -4.90
C ILE A 119 7.68 5.90 -3.74
N ALA A 120 6.36 6.08 -3.75
CA ALA A 120 5.66 7.01 -2.88
C ALA A 120 5.43 6.51 -1.45
N GLY A 121 5.40 5.22 -1.26
CA GLY A 121 5.18 4.63 0.07
C GLY A 121 5.30 3.12 0.09
N VAL A 122 5.31 2.58 1.31
CA VAL A 122 5.36 1.14 1.58
C VAL A 122 4.32 0.76 2.62
N CYS A 123 3.63 -0.35 2.37
CA CYS A 123 2.76 -0.99 3.34
C CYS A 123 3.48 -2.22 3.89
N ILE A 124 3.62 -2.33 5.21
CA ILE A 124 4.20 -3.49 5.87
C ILE A 124 3.20 -4.13 6.83
N GLU A 125 3.18 -5.47 6.89
CA GLU A 125 2.25 -6.21 7.74
C GLU A 125 2.92 -6.77 9.00
N ASP A 126 2.17 -6.88 10.08
CA ASP A 126 2.63 -7.33 11.40
C ASP A 126 2.67 -8.86 11.57
N LYS A 127 2.92 -9.59 10.47
CA LYS A 127 3.25 -11.01 10.50
C LYS A 127 4.72 -11.24 10.75
N LEU A 128 5.06 -12.51 11.08
CA LEU A 128 6.45 -12.94 11.17
C LEU A 128 7.07 -13.12 9.78
N PHE A 129 8.38 -12.86 9.67
CA PHE A 129 9.16 -13.18 8.47
C PHE A 129 9.72 -14.61 8.55
N PRO A 130 9.67 -15.42 7.45
CA PRO A 130 9.00 -15.12 6.18
C PRO A 130 7.47 -15.15 6.32
N LYS A 131 6.78 -14.29 5.56
CA LYS A 131 5.31 -14.21 5.62
C LYS A 131 4.65 -15.49 5.12
N THR A 132 3.44 -15.73 5.62
CA THR A 132 2.50 -16.71 5.06
C THR A 132 1.32 -15.98 4.45
N ASN A 133 0.69 -16.55 3.41
CA ASN A 133 -0.50 -15.94 2.80
C ASN A 133 -1.63 -15.81 3.84
N SER A 134 -2.29 -14.65 3.87
CA SER A 134 -3.33 -14.31 4.86
C SER A 134 -4.56 -15.22 4.81
N PHE A 135 -4.79 -15.91 3.70
CA PHE A 135 -5.93 -16.82 3.51
C PHE A 135 -5.58 -18.30 3.72
N ILE A 136 -4.36 -18.63 4.11
CA ILE A 136 -3.89 -19.99 4.38
C ILE A 136 -3.74 -20.22 5.88
N GLY A 137 -4.57 -21.11 6.41
CA GLY A 137 -4.49 -21.56 7.81
C GLY A 137 -5.20 -20.65 8.80
N GLU A 138 -5.36 -21.20 10.01
CA GLU A 138 -5.89 -20.51 11.20
C GLU A 138 -4.74 -20.23 12.18
N ALA A 139 -4.92 -19.25 13.06
CA ALA A 139 -3.96 -18.91 14.12
C ALA A 139 -2.54 -18.59 13.62
N GLN A 140 -2.43 -17.71 12.62
CA GLN A 140 -1.11 -17.24 12.16
C GLN A 140 -0.45 -16.39 13.25
N PRO A 141 0.86 -16.64 13.57
CA PRO A 141 1.57 -15.85 14.55
C PRO A 141 1.79 -14.42 14.02
N LEU A 142 1.59 -13.45 14.90
CA LEU A 142 1.89 -12.04 14.63
C LEU A 142 3.19 -11.65 15.34
N ALA A 143 3.86 -10.62 14.80
CA ALA A 143 5.01 -10.03 15.44
C ALA A 143 4.60 -9.36 16.77
N GLU A 144 5.53 -9.33 17.72
CA GLU A 144 5.36 -8.52 18.93
C GLU A 144 5.21 -7.04 18.57
N ILE A 145 4.32 -6.35 19.29
CA ILE A 145 3.98 -4.95 19.00
C ILE A 145 5.24 -4.07 19.03
N GLU A 146 6.08 -4.24 20.05
CA GLU A 146 7.31 -3.45 20.23
C GLU A 146 8.31 -3.69 19.10
N GLU A 147 8.43 -4.93 18.60
CA GLU A 147 9.28 -5.25 17.45
C GLU A 147 8.77 -4.53 16.19
N PHE A 148 7.47 -4.63 15.93
CA PHE A 148 6.88 -3.99 14.76
C PHE A 148 6.91 -2.47 14.83
N CYS A 149 6.67 -1.87 16.02
CA CYS A 149 6.88 -0.45 16.28
C CYS A 149 8.34 -0.03 16.02
N GLY A 150 9.30 -0.87 16.42
CA GLY A 150 10.72 -0.66 16.11
C GLY A 150 11.00 -0.62 14.61
N LYS A 151 10.38 -1.51 13.83
CA LYS A 151 10.46 -1.49 12.35
C LYS A 151 9.87 -0.19 11.78
N ILE A 152 8.68 0.23 12.23
CA ILE A 152 8.02 1.47 11.77
C ILE A 152 8.96 2.67 12.01
N LYS A 153 9.46 2.85 13.23
CA LYS A 153 10.39 3.94 13.58
C LYS A 153 11.63 3.92 12.69
N ALA A 154 12.24 2.75 12.53
CA ALA A 154 13.44 2.59 11.70
C ALA A 154 13.16 2.92 10.21
N GLY A 155 11.99 2.60 9.70
CA GLY A 155 11.52 2.98 8.37
C GLY A 155 11.37 4.49 8.25
N LYS A 156 10.64 5.11 9.17
CA LYS A 156 10.42 6.58 9.20
C LYS A 156 11.73 7.36 9.31
N ASP A 157 12.64 6.94 10.16
CA ASP A 157 13.97 7.57 10.33
C ASP A 157 14.86 7.43 9.09
N SER A 158 14.50 6.56 8.14
CA SER A 158 15.30 6.25 6.96
C SER A 158 14.74 6.80 5.66
N GLN A 159 13.54 7.40 5.68
CA GLN A 159 12.95 8.03 4.50
C GLN A 159 13.81 9.21 4.02
N LEU A 160 13.82 9.45 2.71
CA LEU A 160 14.57 10.53 2.07
C LEU A 160 13.66 11.66 1.58
N ASP A 161 12.36 11.45 1.61
CA ASP A 161 11.30 12.41 1.30
C ASP A 161 10.34 12.43 2.49
N ASP A 162 10.06 13.60 3.05
CA ASP A 162 9.21 13.77 4.23
C ASP A 162 7.76 13.35 3.96
N ASP A 163 7.34 13.36 2.69
CA ASP A 163 6.02 12.91 2.25
C ASP A 163 5.93 11.40 1.99
N PHE A 164 7.06 10.66 2.02
CA PHE A 164 7.03 9.21 1.88
C PHE A 164 6.13 8.59 2.94
N SER A 165 5.19 7.74 2.52
CA SER A 165 4.18 7.17 3.42
C SER A 165 4.53 5.74 3.82
N LEU A 166 4.55 5.46 5.13
CA LEU A 166 4.66 4.12 5.69
C LEU A 166 3.30 3.72 6.28
N ILE A 167 2.68 2.71 5.70
CA ILE A 167 1.37 2.18 6.11
C ILE A 167 1.58 0.91 6.92
N ALA A 168 1.01 0.85 8.11
CA ALA A 168 1.04 -0.34 8.95
C ALA A 168 -0.20 -1.20 8.69
N ARG A 169 0.00 -2.42 8.17
CA ARG A 169 -1.08 -3.38 7.95
C ARG A 169 -1.20 -4.28 9.17
N ILE A 170 -2.43 -4.37 9.68
CA ILE A 170 -2.80 -5.14 10.86
C ILE A 170 -3.51 -6.42 10.43
N GLU A 171 -2.93 -7.56 10.80
CA GLU A 171 -3.45 -8.90 10.50
C GLU A 171 -4.19 -9.53 11.68
N ALA A 172 -4.47 -8.79 12.77
CA ALA A 172 -5.11 -9.32 13.97
C ALA A 172 -6.49 -9.94 13.70
N LEU A 173 -7.32 -9.34 12.84
CA LEU A 173 -8.61 -9.91 12.45
C LEU A 173 -8.44 -11.18 11.61
N ILE A 174 -7.47 -11.22 10.70
CA ILE A 174 -7.10 -12.39 9.89
C ILE A 174 -6.67 -13.55 10.80
N ALA A 175 -5.83 -13.25 11.81
CA ALA A 175 -5.31 -14.22 12.77
C ALA A 175 -6.36 -14.67 13.81
N GLY A 176 -7.55 -14.04 13.83
CA GLY A 176 -8.60 -14.35 14.79
C GLY A 176 -8.39 -13.80 16.19
N TRP A 177 -7.53 -12.78 16.34
CA TRP A 177 -7.23 -12.15 17.65
C TRP A 177 -8.25 -11.08 18.05
N GLY A 178 -9.17 -10.72 17.14
CA GLY A 178 -10.31 -9.87 17.40
C GLY A 178 -10.04 -8.37 17.32
N LEU A 179 -11.11 -7.60 17.51
CA LEU A 179 -11.14 -6.16 17.32
C LEU A 179 -10.28 -5.40 18.34
N ASP A 180 -10.35 -5.79 19.62
CA ASP A 180 -9.61 -5.10 20.69
C ASP A 180 -8.10 -5.16 20.43
N GLU A 181 -7.60 -6.31 19.98
CA GLU A 181 -6.19 -6.45 19.60
C GLU A 181 -5.85 -5.64 18.35
N ALA A 182 -6.75 -5.61 17.36
CA ALA A 182 -6.55 -4.79 16.17
C ALA A 182 -6.44 -3.30 16.52
N LEU A 183 -7.30 -2.80 17.40
CA LEU A 183 -7.27 -1.41 17.88
C LEU A 183 -6.01 -1.13 18.71
N ARG A 184 -5.61 -2.05 19.61
CA ARG A 184 -4.40 -1.92 20.41
C ARG A 184 -3.14 -1.81 19.53
N ARG A 185 -3.06 -2.63 18.47
CA ARG A 185 -1.97 -2.58 17.48
C ARG A 185 -2.00 -1.28 16.68
N ALA A 186 -3.18 -0.87 16.22
CA ALA A 186 -3.34 0.39 15.48
C ALA A 186 -2.84 1.59 16.28
N GLU A 187 -3.19 1.69 17.56
CA GLU A 187 -2.73 2.76 18.46
C GLU A 187 -1.20 2.77 18.59
N ALA A 188 -0.61 1.60 18.85
CA ALA A 188 0.84 1.46 18.99
C ALA A 188 1.59 1.81 17.69
N TYR A 189 1.09 1.38 16.54
CA TYR A 189 1.71 1.60 15.25
C TYR A 189 1.59 3.06 14.79
N HIS A 190 0.44 3.68 15.03
CA HIS A 190 0.28 5.11 14.80
C HIS A 190 1.21 5.93 15.70
N ALA A 191 1.28 5.61 16.99
CA ALA A 191 2.21 6.26 17.93
C ALA A 191 3.69 6.03 17.56
N ALA A 192 4.01 4.93 16.87
CA ALA A 192 5.35 4.66 16.34
C ALA A 192 5.68 5.44 15.06
N GLY A 193 4.70 6.13 14.44
CA GLY A 193 4.87 6.99 13.28
C GLY A 193 4.32 6.44 11.98
N ALA A 194 3.47 5.40 12.00
CA ALA A 194 2.75 4.98 10.80
C ALA A 194 1.84 6.10 10.29
N ASP A 195 1.90 6.40 8.99
CA ASP A 195 1.14 7.48 8.35
C ASP A 195 -0.33 7.10 8.12
N ALA A 196 -0.63 5.79 8.03
CA ALA A 196 -1.96 5.23 7.91
C ALA A 196 -1.99 3.80 8.45
N ILE A 197 -3.20 3.31 8.76
CA ILE A 197 -3.45 1.92 9.13
C ILE A 197 -4.17 1.21 7.98
N LEU A 198 -3.66 0.06 7.55
CA LEU A 198 -4.40 -0.86 6.71
C LEU A 198 -4.97 -1.95 7.59
N ILE A 199 -6.30 -2.00 7.70
CA ILE A 199 -7.01 -3.07 8.41
C ILE A 199 -7.51 -4.12 7.42
N HIS A 200 -7.22 -5.40 7.72
CA HIS A 200 -7.52 -6.51 6.82
C HIS A 200 -8.49 -7.50 7.48
N SER A 201 -9.49 -7.95 6.72
CA SER A 201 -10.46 -8.95 7.15
C SER A 201 -10.64 -10.04 6.12
N LYS A 202 -10.93 -11.27 6.58
CA LYS A 202 -11.26 -12.43 5.73
C LYS A 202 -12.77 -12.70 5.63
N LEU A 203 -13.60 -11.91 6.29
CA LEU A 203 -15.05 -12.05 6.22
C LEU A 203 -15.58 -11.61 4.86
N ALA A 204 -16.69 -12.23 4.45
CA ALA A 204 -17.40 -11.85 3.21
C ALA A 204 -18.21 -10.55 3.36
N THR A 205 -18.33 -10.00 4.57
CA THR A 205 -18.98 -8.73 4.87
C THR A 205 -17.98 -7.73 5.42
N ALA A 206 -18.28 -6.42 5.29
CA ALA A 206 -17.41 -5.35 5.78
C ALA A 206 -17.60 -5.04 7.27
N ASP A 207 -18.36 -5.82 8.03
CA ASP A 207 -18.77 -5.48 9.39
C ASP A 207 -17.60 -5.23 10.34
N GLU A 208 -16.55 -6.08 10.30
CA GLU A 208 -15.34 -5.89 11.11
C GLU A 208 -14.63 -4.60 10.75
N ILE A 209 -14.52 -4.30 9.45
CA ILE A 209 -13.87 -3.11 8.93
C ILE A 209 -14.60 -1.83 9.35
N LEU A 210 -15.93 -1.83 9.22
CA LEU A 210 -16.76 -0.70 9.60
C LEU A 210 -16.77 -0.49 11.12
N THR A 211 -16.77 -1.58 11.88
CA THR A 211 -16.67 -1.54 13.35
C THR A 211 -15.30 -0.99 13.77
N PHE A 212 -14.20 -1.50 13.17
CA PHE A 212 -12.88 -0.97 13.42
C PHE A 212 -12.80 0.54 13.12
N LYS A 213 -13.28 0.97 11.94
CA LYS A 213 -13.21 2.40 11.56
C LYS A 213 -14.02 3.29 12.50
N ARG A 214 -15.21 2.86 12.92
CA ARG A 214 -16.03 3.59 13.90
C ARG A 214 -15.28 3.80 15.22
N ASP A 215 -14.66 2.74 15.75
CA ASP A 215 -14.00 2.76 17.06
C ASP A 215 -12.59 3.42 16.97
N TRP A 216 -11.94 3.32 15.80
CA TRP A 216 -10.70 4.03 15.49
C TRP A 216 -10.93 5.55 15.35
N GLY A 217 -12.05 5.97 14.78
CA GLY A 217 -12.34 7.39 14.49
C GLY A 217 -11.38 7.98 13.46
N ASP A 218 -10.95 9.22 13.70
CA ASP A 218 -10.14 10.00 12.76
C ASP A 218 -8.70 10.20 13.24
N ARG A 219 -8.14 9.25 14.02
CA ARG A 219 -6.75 9.34 14.54
C ARG A 219 -5.71 9.39 13.43
N CYS A 220 -5.85 8.55 12.41
CA CYS A 220 -5.11 8.64 11.15
C CYS A 220 -5.90 7.96 10.01
N PRO A 221 -5.49 8.14 8.75
CA PRO A 221 -6.13 7.51 7.58
C PRO A 221 -6.26 5.99 7.73
N VAL A 222 -7.39 5.44 7.23
CA VAL A 222 -7.63 4.00 7.19
C VAL A 222 -7.70 3.53 5.74
N VAL A 223 -6.89 2.53 5.43
CA VAL A 223 -6.80 1.86 4.12
C VAL A 223 -7.42 0.47 4.24
N ILE A 224 -8.12 0.03 3.20
CA ILE A 224 -8.77 -1.29 3.17
C ILE A 224 -8.52 -2.03 1.86
N VAL A 225 -8.64 -3.37 1.92
CA VAL A 225 -8.50 -4.28 0.77
C VAL A 225 -9.73 -5.17 0.70
N PRO A 226 -10.82 -4.80 -0.01
CA PRO A 226 -12.10 -5.52 0.01
C PRO A 226 -12.11 -6.76 -0.88
N THR A 227 -11.06 -7.59 -0.83
CA THR A 227 -10.95 -8.81 -1.64
C THR A 227 -12.07 -9.80 -1.33
N MET A 228 -12.47 -9.93 -0.06
CA MET A 228 -13.50 -10.88 0.37
C MET A 228 -14.89 -10.26 0.46
N TYR A 229 -15.00 -8.97 0.78
CA TYR A 229 -16.25 -8.22 0.92
C TYR A 229 -16.49 -7.25 -0.25
N TYR A 230 -16.14 -7.69 -1.45
CA TYR A 230 -16.21 -6.91 -2.69
C TYR A 230 -17.63 -6.53 -3.12
N GLU A 231 -18.66 -7.20 -2.59
CA GLU A 231 -20.07 -6.84 -2.82
C GLU A 231 -20.52 -5.61 -2.03
N THR A 232 -19.71 -5.14 -1.06
CA THR A 232 -20.03 -3.93 -0.30
C THR A 232 -19.89 -2.71 -1.19
N PRO A 233 -20.95 -1.88 -1.35
CA PRO A 233 -20.88 -0.67 -2.16
C PRO A 233 -19.80 0.31 -1.66
N THR A 234 -19.07 0.92 -2.57
CA THR A 234 -17.98 1.86 -2.24
C THR A 234 -18.46 3.09 -1.47
N GLU A 235 -19.72 3.51 -1.67
CA GLU A 235 -20.39 4.57 -0.92
C GLU A 235 -20.48 4.27 0.57
N THR A 236 -20.53 3.00 0.95
CA THR A 236 -20.52 2.58 2.37
C THR A 236 -19.16 2.90 3.00
N PHE A 237 -18.06 2.67 2.29
CA PHE A 237 -16.71 3.00 2.74
C PHE A 237 -16.50 4.51 2.81
N SER A 238 -16.98 5.24 1.81
CA SER A 238 -16.93 6.70 1.80
C SER A 238 -17.66 7.31 2.99
N ARG A 239 -18.91 6.87 3.26
CA ARG A 239 -19.69 7.35 4.41
C ARG A 239 -19.06 6.98 5.76
N ALA A 240 -18.35 5.88 5.83
CA ALA A 240 -17.62 5.47 7.03
C ALA A 240 -16.33 6.26 7.26
N GLY A 241 -15.90 7.09 6.31
CA GLY A 241 -14.65 7.85 6.39
C GLY A 241 -13.40 7.00 6.15
N ILE A 242 -13.51 5.92 5.37
CA ILE A 242 -12.33 5.21 4.85
C ILE A 242 -11.61 6.13 3.87
N SER A 243 -10.29 6.21 3.98
CA SER A 243 -9.48 7.10 3.16
C SER A 243 -9.13 6.49 1.79
N MET A 244 -8.86 5.17 1.77
CA MET A 244 -8.37 4.53 0.55
C MET A 244 -8.81 3.08 0.43
N VAL A 245 -9.21 2.68 -0.77
CA VAL A 245 -9.52 1.31 -1.16
C VAL A 245 -8.44 0.80 -2.13
N ILE A 246 -7.93 -0.39 -1.87
CA ILE A 246 -6.97 -1.08 -2.73
C ILE A 246 -7.66 -2.25 -3.47
N TRP A 247 -7.66 -2.21 -4.79
CA TRP A 247 -8.06 -3.32 -5.66
C TRP A 247 -6.84 -4.20 -5.92
N ALA A 248 -6.58 -5.19 -5.05
CA ALA A 248 -5.27 -5.77 -4.81
C ALA A 248 -4.74 -6.75 -5.88
N ASN A 249 -5.59 -7.37 -6.70
CA ASN A 249 -5.16 -8.41 -7.65
C ASN A 249 -6.06 -8.55 -8.89
N HIS A 250 -6.79 -7.51 -9.24
CA HIS A 250 -7.80 -7.57 -10.31
C HIS A 250 -7.17 -7.73 -11.69
N ASN A 251 -6.13 -6.95 -11.99
CA ASN A 251 -5.46 -6.99 -13.29
C ASN A 251 -4.72 -8.32 -13.50
N LEU A 252 -4.05 -8.85 -12.48
CA LEU A 252 -3.41 -10.16 -12.56
C LEU A 252 -4.44 -11.26 -12.87
N ARG A 253 -5.56 -11.30 -12.15
CA ARG A 253 -6.61 -12.30 -12.35
C ARG A 253 -7.23 -12.20 -13.73
N ALA A 254 -7.49 -10.99 -14.22
CA ALA A 254 -7.99 -10.75 -15.56
C ALA A 254 -6.99 -11.19 -16.63
N SER A 255 -5.70 -10.87 -16.47
CA SER A 255 -4.64 -11.25 -17.40
C SER A 255 -4.46 -12.77 -17.50
N ILE A 256 -4.52 -13.48 -16.37
CA ILE A 256 -4.48 -14.96 -16.34
C ILE A 256 -5.64 -15.55 -17.14
N SER A 257 -6.86 -15.04 -16.95
CA SER A 257 -8.03 -15.51 -17.71
C SER A 257 -7.86 -15.26 -19.21
N ALA A 258 -7.46 -14.06 -19.61
CA ALA A 258 -7.28 -13.70 -21.01
C ALA A 258 -6.17 -14.54 -21.67
N MET A 259 -5.02 -14.73 -21.01
CA MET A 259 -3.95 -15.58 -21.53
C MET A 259 -4.39 -17.03 -21.71
N ARG A 260 -5.09 -17.60 -20.73
CA ARG A 260 -5.63 -18.97 -20.84
C ARG A 260 -6.60 -19.13 -21.99
N ASP A 261 -7.45 -18.13 -22.23
CA ASP A 261 -8.41 -18.17 -23.33
C ASP A 261 -7.73 -18.10 -24.70
N VAL A 262 -6.68 -17.31 -24.84
CA VAL A 262 -5.88 -17.25 -26.08
C VAL A 262 -5.11 -18.57 -26.32
N CYS A 263 -4.46 -19.10 -25.27
CA CYS A 263 -3.68 -20.34 -25.41
C CYS A 263 -4.52 -21.61 -25.68
N ARG A 264 -5.84 -21.57 -25.47
CA ARG A 264 -6.76 -22.68 -25.75
C ARG A 264 -7.34 -22.66 -27.16
N LYS A 265 -7.19 -21.56 -27.90
CA LYS A 265 -7.63 -21.39 -29.30
C LYS A 265 -6.60 -21.94 -30.31
#